data_705ff93dd0daf040df1c2516bf74e1aa
#
_entry.id   705ff93dd0daf040df1c2516bf74e1aa
#
_cell.length_a   1.000
_cell.length_b   1.000
_cell.length_c   1.000
_cell.angle_alpha   90.00
_cell.angle_beta   90.00
_cell.angle_gamma   90.00
#
_symmetry.space_group_name_H-M   'P 1'
#
loop_
_entity.id
_entity.type
_entity.pdbx_description
1 polymer ?
#
loop_
_entity_poly.entity_id
_entity_poly.type
_entity_poly.pdbx_seq_one_letter_code
_entity_poly.pdbx_strand_id
1 'polypeptide(L)'
;MHTALVLGYSAFDLGLFNEKDIRLKIIKKAIRRDLERLAEEGLKWLVFTGSLGFEHWVLEVAKEMKEDYGFQLATIFDFETHGSNWNEANQVKLSDFKQVDFVKYAYPTY
;
A
#
# COMPACT_ATOMS: atom_id res chain seq x y z
N MET A 1 -10.72 -14.50 -7.69
CA MET A 1 -9.40 -13.92 -7.35
C MET A 1 -9.28 -13.83 -5.83
N HIS A 2 -8.22 -14.41 -5.27
CA HIS A 2 -8.03 -14.37 -3.81
C HIS A 2 -6.92 -13.42 -3.40
N THR A 3 -5.94 -13.21 -4.25
CA THR A 3 -4.76 -12.40 -3.94
C THR A 3 -4.45 -11.46 -5.09
N ALA A 4 -4.12 -10.22 -4.76
CA ALA A 4 -3.67 -9.23 -5.73
C ALA A 4 -2.37 -8.59 -5.25
N LEU A 5 -1.40 -8.47 -6.16
CA LEU A 5 -0.17 -7.73 -5.91
C LEU A 5 -0.36 -6.29 -6.32
N VAL A 6 -0.08 -5.38 -5.41
CA VAL A 6 -0.23 -3.94 -5.66
C VAL A 6 1.08 -3.37 -6.17
N LEU A 7 1.05 -2.82 -7.38
CA LEU A 7 2.18 -2.15 -8.00
C LEU A 7 1.71 -0.80 -8.55
N GLY A 8 2.60 0.18 -8.58
CA GLY A 8 2.25 1.49 -9.10
C GLY A 8 3.45 2.43 -9.16
N TYR A 9 3.21 3.62 -9.68
CA TYR A 9 4.24 4.65 -9.75
C TYR A 9 4.44 5.30 -8.39
N SER A 10 5.66 5.78 -8.14
CA SER A 10 5.92 6.57 -6.94
C SER A 10 5.19 7.93 -7.02
N ALA A 11 5.04 8.57 -5.87
CA ALA A 11 4.44 9.91 -5.83
C ALA A 11 5.25 10.91 -6.68
N PHE A 12 6.57 10.75 -6.70
CA PHE A 12 7.45 11.60 -7.51
C PHE A 12 7.13 11.47 -9.00
N ASP A 13 6.99 10.25 -9.49
CA ASP A 13 6.70 9.99 -10.90
C ASP A 13 5.34 10.55 -11.33
N LEU A 14 4.39 10.60 -10.42
CA LEU A 14 3.06 11.16 -10.68
C LEU A 14 3.00 12.68 -10.45
N GLY A 15 4.07 13.28 -9.93
CA GLY A 15 4.10 14.70 -9.63
C GLY A 15 3.22 15.10 -8.45
N LEU A 16 2.90 14.16 -7.57
CA LEU A 16 2.02 14.38 -6.42
C LEU A 16 2.85 14.41 -5.14
N PHE A 17 3.29 15.61 -4.75
CA PHE A 17 4.17 15.79 -3.59
C PHE A 17 3.42 16.16 -2.32
N ASN A 18 2.13 16.51 -2.41
CA ASN A 18 1.34 17.01 -1.29
C ASN A 18 0.09 16.15 -1.13
N GLU A 19 -0.11 15.64 0.09
CA GLU A 19 -1.28 14.83 0.41
C GLU A 19 -2.60 15.61 0.34
N LYS A 20 -2.52 16.94 0.30
CA LYS A 20 -3.70 17.80 0.14
C LYS A 20 -4.06 18.06 -1.32
N ASP A 21 -3.28 17.52 -2.27
CA ASP A 21 -3.58 17.69 -3.68
C ASP A 21 -4.93 17.03 -4.00
N ILE A 22 -5.80 17.77 -4.67
CA ILE A 22 -7.15 17.30 -5.00
C ILE A 22 -7.10 16.06 -5.92
N ARG A 23 -6.07 15.96 -6.75
CA ARG A 23 -5.88 14.79 -7.62
C ARG A 23 -5.72 13.51 -6.79
N LEU A 24 -5.09 13.61 -5.62
CA LEU A 24 -4.93 12.47 -4.73
C LEU A 24 -6.28 11.97 -4.22
N LYS A 25 -7.21 12.87 -3.90
CA LYS A 25 -8.55 12.49 -3.49
C LYS A 25 -9.27 11.72 -4.58
N ILE A 26 -9.13 12.16 -5.82
CA ILE A 26 -9.73 11.49 -6.99
C ILE A 26 -9.13 10.10 -7.17
N ILE A 27 -7.80 9.99 -7.04
CA ILE A 27 -7.09 8.72 -7.14
C ILE A 27 -7.56 7.76 -6.04
N LYS A 28 -7.66 8.24 -4.79
CA LYS A 28 -8.13 7.41 -3.67
C LYS A 28 -9.56 6.93 -3.85
N LYS A 29 -10.44 7.76 -4.41
CA LYS A 29 -11.80 7.35 -4.72
C LYS A 29 -11.83 6.24 -5.78
N ALA A 30 -10.99 6.36 -6.80
CA ALA A 30 -10.87 5.33 -7.83
C ALA A 30 -10.33 4.02 -7.24
N ILE A 31 -9.33 4.11 -6.37
CA ILE A 31 -8.78 2.95 -5.67
C ILE A 31 -9.89 2.25 -4.87
N ARG A 32 -10.65 3.01 -4.11
CA ARG A 32 -11.75 2.45 -3.30
C ARG A 32 -12.76 1.72 -4.15
N ARG A 33 -13.16 2.31 -5.27
CA ARG A 33 -14.10 1.70 -6.20
C ARG A 33 -13.55 0.39 -6.75
N ASP A 34 -12.29 0.38 -7.14
CA ASP A 34 -11.66 -0.83 -7.68
C ASP A 34 -11.54 -1.93 -6.62
N LEU A 35 -11.20 -1.57 -5.38
CA LEU A 35 -11.11 -2.54 -4.29
C LEU A 35 -12.49 -3.11 -3.94
N GLU A 36 -13.54 -2.29 -3.97
CA GLU A 36 -14.91 -2.76 -3.77
C GLU A 36 -15.28 -3.80 -4.82
N ARG A 37 -14.97 -3.50 -6.08
CA ARG A 37 -15.24 -4.43 -7.19
C ARG A 37 -14.47 -5.73 -7.03
N LEU A 38 -13.20 -5.65 -6.69
CA LEU A 38 -12.37 -6.83 -6.48
C LEU A 38 -12.83 -7.66 -5.29
N ALA A 39 -13.29 -7.01 -4.22
CA ALA A 39 -13.86 -7.70 -3.07
C ALA A 39 -15.09 -8.51 -3.47
N GLU A 40 -15.96 -7.93 -4.31
CA GLU A 40 -17.13 -8.63 -4.83
C GLU A 40 -16.74 -9.83 -5.70
N GLU A 41 -15.57 -9.78 -6.34
CA GLU A 41 -15.02 -10.86 -7.14
C GLU A 41 -14.24 -11.89 -6.31
N GLY A 42 -14.19 -11.74 -4.99
CA GLY A 42 -13.57 -12.69 -4.09
C GLY A 42 -12.16 -12.35 -3.62
N LEU A 43 -11.71 -11.11 -3.83
CA LEU A 43 -10.39 -10.71 -3.35
C LEU A 43 -10.35 -10.75 -1.82
N LYS A 44 -9.32 -11.41 -1.28
CA LYS A 44 -9.10 -11.51 0.18
C LYS A 44 -7.78 -10.94 0.63
N TRP A 45 -6.72 -11.12 -0.17
CA TRP A 45 -5.37 -10.70 0.18
C TRP A 45 -4.87 -9.62 -0.76
N LEU A 46 -4.35 -8.52 -0.18
CA LEU A 46 -3.59 -7.50 -0.92
C LEU A 46 -2.14 -7.60 -0.47
N VAL A 47 -1.23 -7.69 -1.43
CA VAL A 47 0.20 -7.82 -1.18
C VAL A 47 0.92 -6.58 -1.68
N PHE A 48 1.73 -5.98 -0.81
CA PHE A 48 2.50 -4.76 -1.06
C PHE A 48 3.99 -5.07 -1.06
N THR A 49 4.77 -4.20 -1.67
CA THR A 49 6.24 -4.30 -1.67
C THR A 49 6.91 -3.25 -0.78
N GLY A 50 6.12 -2.34 -0.21
CA GLY A 50 6.64 -1.30 0.66
C GLY A 50 7.12 -0.05 -0.05
N SER A 51 6.62 0.21 -1.26
CA SER A 51 6.99 1.40 -2.03
C SER A 51 6.10 2.58 -1.68
N LEU A 52 6.69 3.77 -1.66
CA LEU A 52 5.94 5.00 -1.45
C LEU A 52 5.11 5.35 -2.69
N GLY A 53 4.11 6.21 -2.51
CA GLY A 53 3.26 6.68 -3.59
C GLY A 53 2.02 5.81 -3.73
N PHE A 54 1.76 5.29 -4.91
CA PHE A 54 0.52 4.57 -5.21
C PHE A 54 0.26 3.40 -4.26
N GLU A 55 1.28 2.60 -3.98
CA GLU A 55 1.12 1.48 -3.04
C GLU A 55 0.66 1.95 -1.67
N HIS A 56 1.26 3.02 -1.16
CA HIS A 56 0.88 3.54 0.15
C HIS A 56 -0.55 4.08 0.14
N TRP A 57 -0.98 4.72 -0.94
CA TRP A 57 -2.36 5.19 -1.08
C TRP A 57 -3.34 4.03 -1.09
N VAL A 58 -3.01 2.94 -1.80
CA VAL A 58 -3.84 1.73 -1.78
C VAL A 58 -3.90 1.14 -0.38
N LEU A 59 -2.76 1.11 0.31
CA LEU A 59 -2.69 0.60 1.68
C LEU A 59 -3.60 1.41 2.62
N GLU A 60 -3.57 2.74 2.54
CA GLU A 60 -4.42 3.59 3.37
C GLU A 60 -5.90 3.30 3.14
N VAL A 61 -6.31 3.23 1.87
CA VAL A 61 -7.71 2.94 1.52
C VAL A 61 -8.09 1.53 1.96
N ALA A 62 -7.23 0.55 1.73
CA ALA A 62 -7.49 -0.84 2.11
C ALA A 62 -7.66 -0.99 3.63
N LYS A 63 -6.87 -0.27 4.41
CA LYS A 63 -7.00 -0.28 5.88
C LYS A 63 -8.35 0.28 6.34
N GLU A 64 -8.84 1.32 5.67
CA GLU A 64 -10.16 1.87 5.96
C GLU A 64 -11.28 0.88 5.64
N MET A 65 -11.09 0.08 4.59
CA MET A 65 -12.10 -0.86 4.11
C MET A 65 -12.03 -2.23 4.78
N LYS A 66 -10.96 -2.51 5.49
CA LYS A 66 -10.63 -3.85 6.00
C LYS A 66 -11.74 -4.48 6.83
N GLU A 67 -12.34 -3.73 7.73
CA GLU A 67 -13.40 -4.26 8.59
C GLU A 67 -14.65 -4.63 7.81
N ASP A 68 -15.03 -3.79 6.85
CA ASP A 68 -16.26 -3.98 6.09
C ASP A 68 -16.14 -5.08 5.04
N TYR A 69 -14.95 -5.24 4.44
CA TYR A 69 -14.74 -6.15 3.31
C TYR A 69 -13.90 -7.37 3.66
N GLY A 70 -13.30 -7.42 4.85
CA GLY A 70 -12.54 -8.57 5.31
C GLY A 70 -11.21 -8.78 4.60
N PHE A 71 -10.58 -7.72 4.11
CA PHE A 71 -9.26 -7.82 3.49
C PHE A 71 -8.19 -8.25 4.47
N GLN A 72 -7.28 -9.09 4.00
CA GLN A 72 -6.03 -9.40 4.66
C GLN A 72 -4.91 -8.66 3.92
N LEU A 73 -4.00 -8.05 4.65
CA LEU A 73 -2.94 -7.22 4.09
C LEU A 73 -1.58 -7.86 4.39
N ALA A 74 -0.71 -7.88 3.40
CA ALA A 74 0.64 -8.41 3.53
C ALA A 74 1.63 -7.47 2.88
N THR A 75 2.82 -7.37 3.45
CA THR A 75 3.94 -6.65 2.84
C THR A 75 5.13 -7.58 2.73
N ILE A 76 5.70 -7.68 1.54
CA ILE A 76 6.93 -8.44 1.30
C ILE A 76 7.99 -7.44 0.86
N PHE A 77 8.92 -7.16 1.77
CA PHE A 77 10.06 -6.29 1.49
C PHE A 77 11.18 -7.11 0.86
N ASP A 78 11.97 -6.49 -0.02
CA ASP A 78 13.15 -7.16 -0.59
C ASP A 78 14.20 -7.42 0.51
N PHE A 79 14.45 -6.43 1.36
CA PHE A 79 15.49 -6.49 2.40
C PHE A 79 14.97 -5.95 3.72
N GLU A 80 15.54 -6.44 4.84
CA GLU A 80 15.22 -5.90 6.17
C GLU A 80 15.59 -4.43 6.30
N THR A 81 16.59 -3.98 5.55
CA THR A 81 17.05 -2.58 5.54
C THR A 81 16.24 -1.68 4.62
N HIS A 82 15.18 -2.20 3.99
CA HIS A 82 14.34 -1.41 3.09
C HIS A 82 13.85 -0.14 3.78
N GLY A 83 14.12 1.01 3.17
CA GLY A 83 13.68 2.30 3.67
C GLY A 83 14.44 2.84 4.87
N SER A 84 15.54 2.18 5.30
CA SER A 84 16.30 2.60 6.48
C SER A 84 16.88 4.01 6.37
N ASN A 85 17.11 4.50 5.16
CA ASN A 85 17.66 5.84 4.90
C ASN A 85 16.58 6.89 4.61
N TRP A 86 15.33 6.53 4.71
CA TRP A 86 14.24 7.47 4.41
C TRP A 86 14.12 8.52 5.51
N ASN A 87 13.60 9.71 5.14
CA ASN A 87 13.35 10.77 6.11
C ASN A 87 12.23 10.35 7.10
N GLU A 88 12.05 11.16 8.14
CA GLU A 88 11.14 10.85 9.23
C GLU A 88 9.68 10.66 8.76
N ALA A 89 9.20 11.53 7.87
CA ALA A 89 7.85 11.43 7.34
C ALA A 89 7.65 10.12 6.57
N ASN A 90 8.64 9.72 5.78
CA ASN A 90 8.58 8.48 5.02
C ASN A 90 8.78 7.25 5.90
N GLN A 91 9.50 7.38 7.03
CA GLN A 91 9.60 6.30 8.02
C GLN A 91 8.23 5.98 8.63
N VAL A 92 7.40 7.00 8.84
CA VAL A 92 6.02 6.79 9.32
C VAL A 92 5.24 5.97 8.29
N LYS A 93 5.35 6.28 7.01
CA LYS A 93 4.69 5.52 5.94
C LYS A 93 5.23 4.10 5.86
N LEU A 94 6.53 3.92 6.05
CA LEU A 94 7.15 2.59 6.10
C LEU A 94 6.54 1.77 7.24
N SER A 95 6.35 2.39 8.40
CA SER A 95 5.72 1.74 9.55
C SER A 95 4.30 1.24 9.21
N ASP A 96 3.55 2.00 8.41
CA ASP A 96 2.22 1.57 7.98
C ASP A 96 2.27 0.24 7.22
N PHE A 97 3.29 0.04 6.39
CA PHE A 97 3.48 -1.23 5.67
C PHE A 97 3.86 -2.38 6.61
N LYS A 98 4.44 -2.08 7.76
CA LYS A 98 4.80 -3.10 8.76
C LYS A 98 3.66 -3.46 9.69
N GLN A 99 2.65 -2.61 9.79
CA GLN A 99 1.47 -2.81 10.64
C GLN A 99 0.34 -3.44 9.84
N VAL A 100 0.61 -4.61 9.27
CA VAL A 100 -0.33 -5.37 8.47
C VAL A 100 -0.40 -6.81 8.97
N ASP A 101 -1.29 -7.62 8.40
CA ASP A 101 -1.53 -8.99 8.86
C ASP A 101 -0.32 -9.92 8.70
N PHE A 102 0.49 -9.68 7.68
CA PHE A 102 1.67 -10.49 7.39
C PHE A 102 2.79 -9.64 6.83
N VAL A 103 4.00 -9.82 7.36
CA VAL A 103 5.21 -9.12 6.89
C VAL A 103 6.31 -10.14 6.67
N LYS A 104 6.97 -10.06 5.53
CA LYS A 104 8.10 -10.91 5.20
C LYS A 104 9.21 -10.10 4.52
N TYR A 105 10.44 -10.51 4.77
CA TYR A 105 11.63 -9.97 4.09
C TYR A 105 12.20 -11.08 3.21
N ALA A 106 12.32 -10.81 1.91
CA ALA A 106 12.84 -11.80 0.97
C ALA A 106 14.31 -12.11 1.24
N TYR A 107 15.09 -11.09 1.64
CA TYR A 107 16.50 -11.22 1.97
C TYR A 107 16.80 -10.48 3.26
N PRO A 108 17.74 -10.98 4.11
CA PRO A 108 18.02 -10.34 5.41
C PRO A 108 18.66 -8.97 5.26
N THR A 109 19.59 -8.77 4.32
CA THR A 109 20.25 -7.49 4.06
C THR A 109 20.58 -7.35 2.59
N TYR A 110 20.78 -6.12 2.20
CA TYR A 110 21.23 -5.81 0.85
C TYR A 110 22.72 -6.17 0.68
#